data_ce09163ffa6cb3c497c036abb74fedd1
#
_entry.id   ce09163ffa6cb3c497c036abb74fedd1
#
_cell.length_a   1.000
_cell.length_b   1.000
_cell.length_c   1.000
_cell.angle_alpha   90.00
_cell.angle_beta   90.00
_cell.angle_gamma   90.00
#
_symmetry.space_group_name_H-M   'P 1'
#
loop_
_entity.id
_entity.type
_entity.pdbx_description
1 polymer ?
#
loop_
_entity_poly.entity_id
_entity_poly.type
_entity_poly.pdbx_seq_one_letter_code
_entity_poly.pdbx_strand_id
1 'polypeptide(L)'
;MTGDTADRVRESTIHIFHDLLMIVMRVGWIFLAVVAVLLGIGAANSPMLQIVDCEIDMFSPEVPNREACHASIRSYFGNVVVPVLALPVVVCLIPVFMPRQRVAWLTTAALFVLSVVGFFAVVFSSTPTSTDLLGFFWPAAFLAVLVTSLVQLVNLIPCPQLRTRKGSGPVTSR
;
A
#
# COMPACT_ATOMS: atom_id res chain seq x y z
N MET A 1 14.08 -42.84 -21.79
CA MET A 1 13.21 -42.83 -20.60
C MET A 1 13.57 -41.73 -19.57
N THR A 2 14.60 -40.92 -19.77
CA THR A 2 15.11 -39.90 -18.81
C THR A 2 14.50 -38.49 -18.97
N GLY A 3 13.75 -38.20 -20.02
CA GLY A 3 13.18 -36.85 -20.26
C GLY A 3 11.98 -36.51 -19.41
N ASP A 4 11.15 -37.48 -19.11
CA ASP A 4 9.85 -37.28 -18.44
C ASP A 4 9.96 -36.87 -16.97
N THR A 5 11.01 -37.32 -16.27
CA THR A 5 11.28 -36.94 -14.86
C THR A 5 11.80 -35.51 -14.73
N ALA A 6 12.61 -35.03 -15.68
CA ALA A 6 13.15 -33.68 -15.67
C ALA A 6 12.03 -32.62 -15.92
N ASP A 7 11.09 -32.94 -16.81
CA ASP A 7 9.98 -32.06 -17.11
C ASP A 7 8.98 -31.95 -15.92
N ARG A 8 8.69 -33.06 -15.24
CA ARG A 8 7.84 -33.05 -14.02
C ARG A 8 8.46 -32.25 -12.87
N VAL A 9 9.77 -32.40 -12.64
CA VAL A 9 10.46 -31.62 -11.59
C VAL A 9 10.40 -30.13 -11.90
N ARG A 10 10.56 -29.75 -13.16
CA ARG A 10 10.50 -28.37 -13.61
C ARG A 10 9.11 -27.76 -13.42
N GLU A 11 8.07 -28.48 -13.80
CA GLU A 11 6.68 -28.03 -13.66
C GLU A 11 6.32 -27.84 -12.19
N SER A 12 6.69 -28.77 -11.32
CA SER A 12 6.50 -28.68 -9.87
C SER A 12 7.22 -27.46 -9.28
N THR A 13 8.43 -27.15 -9.72
CA THR A 13 9.19 -25.98 -9.22
C THR A 13 8.53 -24.66 -9.62
N ILE A 14 7.97 -24.56 -10.82
CA ILE A 14 7.27 -23.35 -11.27
C ILE A 14 6.00 -23.11 -10.45
N HIS A 15 5.23 -24.16 -10.14
CA HIS A 15 4.03 -24.02 -9.30
C HIS A 15 4.38 -23.57 -7.88
N ILE A 16 5.40 -24.16 -7.26
CA ILE A 16 5.84 -23.77 -5.90
C ILE A 16 6.27 -22.30 -5.88
N PHE A 17 7.02 -21.85 -6.88
CA PHE A 17 7.47 -20.47 -6.96
C PHE A 17 6.31 -19.49 -7.11
N HIS A 18 5.32 -19.82 -7.94
CA HIS A 18 4.13 -18.99 -8.13
C HIS A 18 3.28 -18.88 -6.84
N ASP A 19 3.09 -20.00 -6.13
CA ASP A 19 2.36 -20.04 -4.88
C ASP A 19 3.08 -19.23 -3.78
N LEU A 20 4.40 -19.36 -3.69
CA LEU A 20 5.21 -18.59 -2.76
C LEU A 20 5.09 -17.08 -3.04
N LEU A 21 5.14 -16.66 -4.30
CA LEU A 21 5.00 -15.26 -4.68
C LEU A 21 3.63 -14.70 -4.29
N MET A 22 2.56 -15.47 -4.49
CA MET A 22 1.22 -15.07 -4.06
C MET A 22 1.10 -14.92 -2.54
N ILE A 23 1.73 -15.81 -1.77
CA ILE A 23 1.76 -15.73 -0.31
C ILE A 23 2.51 -14.47 0.12
N VAL A 24 3.70 -14.23 -0.42
CA VAL A 24 4.52 -13.04 -0.10
C VAL A 24 3.75 -11.75 -0.41
N MET A 25 3.06 -11.70 -1.54
CA MET A 25 2.22 -10.56 -1.90
C MET A 25 1.10 -10.33 -0.88
N ARG A 26 0.37 -11.37 -0.48
CA ARG A 26 -0.69 -11.26 0.54
C ARG A 26 -0.15 -10.80 1.88
N VAL A 27 0.95 -11.39 2.35
CA VAL A 27 1.59 -11.02 3.61
C VAL A 27 2.04 -9.57 3.59
N GLY A 28 2.63 -9.09 2.48
CA GLY A 28 3.01 -7.70 2.30
C GLY A 28 1.82 -6.73 2.43
N TRP A 29 0.68 -7.06 1.82
CA TRP A 29 -0.52 -6.23 1.90
C TRP A 29 -1.19 -6.28 3.27
N ILE A 30 -1.19 -7.43 3.96
CA ILE A 30 -1.67 -7.54 5.35
C ILE A 30 -0.79 -6.68 6.27
N PHE A 31 0.53 -6.74 6.10
CA PHE A 31 1.45 -5.89 6.86
C PHE A 31 1.16 -4.40 6.63
N LEU A 32 0.93 -3.99 5.39
CA LEU A 32 0.53 -2.62 5.04
C LEU A 32 -0.78 -2.21 5.70
N ALA A 33 -1.78 -3.09 5.73
CA ALA A 33 -3.04 -2.82 6.41
C ALA A 33 -2.84 -2.62 7.93
N VAL A 34 -1.99 -3.42 8.55
CA VAL A 34 -1.62 -3.25 9.97
C VAL A 34 -0.93 -1.90 10.20
N VAL A 35 0.03 -1.54 9.35
CA VAL A 35 0.70 -0.22 9.43
C VAL A 35 -0.31 0.91 9.28
N ALA A 36 -1.25 0.81 8.33
CA ALA A 36 -2.30 1.81 8.14
C ALA A 36 -3.20 1.95 9.38
N VAL A 37 -3.56 0.83 10.03
CA VAL A 37 -4.31 0.86 11.31
C VAL A 37 -3.52 1.58 12.40
N LEU A 38 -2.24 1.26 12.57
CA LEU A 38 -1.39 1.89 13.58
C LEU A 38 -1.22 3.39 13.33
N LEU A 39 -1.03 3.79 12.07
CA LEU A 39 -0.98 5.20 11.68
C LEU A 39 -2.31 5.91 11.94
N GLY A 40 -3.43 5.26 11.64
CA GLY A 40 -4.77 5.79 11.92
C GLY A 40 -5.02 5.99 13.41
N ILE A 41 -4.64 5.02 14.26
CA ILE A 41 -4.74 5.13 15.72
C ILE A 41 -3.81 6.26 16.21
N GLY A 42 -2.59 6.33 15.71
CA GLY A 42 -1.64 7.39 16.02
C GLY A 42 -2.22 8.78 15.68
N ALA A 43 -2.71 8.95 14.44
CA ALA A 43 -3.31 10.18 13.99
C ALA A 43 -4.55 10.59 14.83
N ALA A 44 -5.42 9.64 15.17
CA ALA A 44 -6.61 9.92 15.97
C ALA A 44 -6.28 10.41 17.40
N ASN A 45 -5.17 9.95 17.97
CA ASN A 45 -4.69 10.33 19.30
C ASN A 45 -3.73 11.53 19.29
N SER A 46 -3.31 11.99 18.11
CA SER A 46 -2.45 13.17 17.99
C SER A 46 -3.19 14.43 18.42
N PRO A 47 -2.50 15.42 19.00
CA PRO A 47 -3.09 16.71 19.32
C PRO A 47 -3.43 17.49 18.05
N MET A 48 -4.46 18.34 18.12
CA MET A 48 -4.88 19.23 17.03
C MET A 48 -3.76 20.15 16.53
N LEU A 49 -2.76 20.40 17.37
CA LEU A 49 -1.56 21.18 17.06
C LEU A 49 -0.87 20.75 15.75
N GLN A 50 -1.00 19.47 15.36
CA GLN A 50 -0.37 18.94 14.15
C GLN A 50 -1.09 19.28 12.84
N ILE A 51 -2.31 19.79 12.91
CA ILE A 51 -3.13 20.12 11.74
C ILE A 51 -3.63 21.58 11.75
N VAL A 52 -3.23 22.38 12.73
CA VAL A 52 -3.61 23.79 12.86
C VAL A 52 -2.39 24.62 13.24
N ASP A 53 -2.39 25.87 12.81
CA ASP A 53 -1.31 26.84 13.04
C ASP A 53 -1.28 27.37 14.50
N CYS A 54 -1.66 26.55 15.47
CA CYS A 54 -1.66 26.89 16.89
C CYS A 54 -0.27 27.25 17.43
N GLU A 55 0.80 26.77 16.81
CA GLU A 55 2.19 27.06 17.23
C GLU A 55 2.55 28.53 17.03
N ILE A 56 1.91 29.21 16.09
CA ILE A 56 2.15 30.62 15.77
C ILE A 56 1.07 31.55 16.36
N ASP A 57 0.32 31.06 17.37
CA ASP A 57 -0.78 31.80 18.04
C ASP A 57 -1.87 32.31 17.06
N MET A 58 -1.99 31.72 15.87
CA MET A 58 -3.11 32.02 14.97
C MET A 58 -4.30 31.14 15.34
N PHE A 59 -5.19 31.67 16.14
CA PHE A 59 -6.43 30.99 16.53
C PHE A 59 -7.52 31.24 15.48
N SER A 60 -8.10 30.13 14.97
CA SER A 60 -9.30 30.22 14.14
C SER A 60 -10.57 30.23 15.00
N PRO A 61 -11.73 30.68 14.47
CA PRO A 61 -12.99 30.59 15.18
C PRO A 61 -13.35 29.18 15.65
N GLU A 62 -12.81 28.17 15.00
CA GLU A 62 -13.04 26.75 15.28
C GLU A 62 -12.13 26.22 16.38
N VAL A 63 -10.96 26.86 16.58
CA VAL A 63 -9.98 26.51 17.63
C VAL A 63 -9.65 27.78 18.43
N PRO A 64 -10.56 28.20 19.33
CA PRO A 64 -10.51 29.54 19.92
C PRO A 64 -9.48 29.71 21.04
N ASN A 65 -8.87 28.62 21.54
CA ASN A 65 -7.93 28.70 22.66
C ASN A 65 -6.87 27.60 22.61
N ARG A 66 -5.78 27.79 23.38
CA ARG A 66 -4.68 26.82 23.50
C ARG A 66 -5.10 25.43 24.02
N GLU A 67 -6.14 25.39 24.84
CA GLU A 67 -6.63 24.13 25.41
C GLU A 67 -7.26 23.25 24.33
N ALA A 68 -7.98 23.85 23.38
CA ALA A 68 -8.51 23.16 22.20
C ALA A 68 -7.39 22.63 21.27
N CYS A 69 -6.23 23.32 21.18
CA CYS A 69 -5.08 22.87 20.42
C CYS A 69 -4.45 21.59 20.97
N HIS A 70 -4.50 21.39 22.29
CA HIS A 70 -3.98 20.20 22.95
C HIS A 70 -4.99 19.03 22.99
N ALA A 71 -6.25 19.29 22.63
CA ALA A 71 -7.25 18.22 22.52
C ALA A 71 -6.87 17.22 21.43
N SER A 72 -7.21 15.95 21.62
CA SER A 72 -6.97 14.94 20.59
C SER A 72 -7.88 15.17 19.38
N ILE A 73 -7.40 14.86 18.21
CA ILE A 73 -8.14 14.93 16.93
C ILE A 73 -9.49 14.22 17.05
N ARG A 74 -9.48 13.04 17.70
CA ARG A 74 -10.69 12.26 17.94
C ARG A 74 -11.70 12.98 18.83
N SER A 75 -11.27 13.73 19.85
CA SER A 75 -12.17 14.47 20.73
C SER A 75 -12.81 15.66 20.02
N TYR A 76 -12.12 16.24 19.06
CA TYR A 76 -12.59 17.37 18.27
C TYR A 76 -13.58 16.95 17.17
N PHE A 77 -13.16 16.04 16.30
CA PHE A 77 -13.99 15.60 15.16
C PHE A 77 -15.01 14.50 15.51
N GLY A 78 -14.90 13.90 16.70
CA GLY A 78 -15.79 12.83 17.12
C GLY A 78 -15.75 11.59 16.22
N ASN A 79 -16.93 11.03 15.94
CA ASN A 79 -17.04 9.78 15.17
C ASN A 79 -16.75 9.92 13.66
N VAL A 80 -16.68 11.15 13.13
CA VAL A 80 -16.40 11.39 11.70
C VAL A 80 -14.97 10.96 11.33
N VAL A 81 -14.06 10.97 12.31
CA VAL A 81 -12.67 10.50 12.11
C VAL A 81 -12.60 9.04 11.72
N VAL A 82 -13.47 8.21 12.26
CA VAL A 82 -13.39 6.73 12.07
C VAL A 82 -13.50 6.32 10.60
N PRO A 83 -14.53 6.73 9.81
CA PRO A 83 -14.63 6.35 8.42
C PRO A 83 -13.48 6.91 7.57
N VAL A 84 -12.97 8.11 7.88
CA VAL A 84 -11.85 8.72 7.14
C VAL A 84 -10.58 7.91 7.34
N LEU A 85 -10.26 7.54 8.59
CA LEU A 85 -9.08 6.73 8.90
C LEU A 85 -9.23 5.26 8.48
N ALA A 86 -10.46 4.74 8.40
CA ALA A 86 -10.72 3.39 7.91
C ALA A 86 -10.53 3.25 6.39
N LEU A 87 -10.69 4.33 5.61
CA LEU A 87 -10.61 4.30 4.16
C LEU A 87 -9.28 3.74 3.64
N PRO A 88 -8.09 4.21 4.06
CA PRO A 88 -6.81 3.65 3.63
C PRO A 88 -6.65 2.17 4.01
N VAL A 89 -7.17 1.76 5.17
CA VAL A 89 -7.14 0.36 5.61
C VAL A 89 -7.96 -0.53 4.68
N VAL A 90 -9.19 -0.12 4.35
CA VAL A 90 -10.05 -0.85 3.41
C VAL A 90 -9.40 -0.95 2.04
N VAL A 91 -8.78 0.13 1.57
CA VAL A 91 -8.06 0.16 0.29
C VAL A 91 -6.88 -0.84 0.32
N CYS A 92 -6.13 -0.94 1.42
CA CYS A 92 -5.04 -1.92 1.58
C CYS A 92 -5.52 -3.38 1.58
N LEU A 93 -6.78 -3.65 1.98
CA LEU A 93 -7.32 -5.01 2.00
C LEU A 93 -7.75 -5.52 0.62
N ILE A 94 -8.02 -4.64 -0.35
CA ILE A 94 -8.47 -5.03 -1.70
C ILE A 94 -7.50 -6.04 -2.37
N PRO A 95 -6.16 -5.81 -2.41
CA PRO A 95 -5.22 -6.75 -3.03
C PRO A 95 -5.07 -8.08 -2.28
N VAL A 96 -5.43 -8.13 -0.99
CA VAL A 96 -5.42 -9.37 -0.21
C VAL A 96 -6.46 -10.34 -0.74
N PHE A 97 -7.65 -9.83 -1.08
CA PHE A 97 -8.76 -10.62 -1.64
C PHE A 97 -8.58 -10.89 -3.13
N MET A 98 -8.04 -9.91 -3.86
CA MET A 98 -7.83 -9.99 -5.31
C MET A 98 -6.34 -9.85 -5.65
N PRO A 99 -5.52 -10.91 -5.53
CA PRO A 99 -4.07 -10.86 -5.72
C PRO A 99 -3.69 -10.75 -7.21
N ARG A 100 -4.18 -9.70 -7.88
CA ARG A 100 -3.85 -9.37 -9.26
C ARG A 100 -2.90 -8.18 -9.29
N GLN A 101 -1.85 -8.26 -10.07
CA GLN A 101 -0.86 -7.18 -10.16
C GLN A 101 -1.46 -5.83 -10.55
N ARG A 102 -2.44 -5.82 -11.45
CA ARG A 102 -3.17 -4.59 -11.83
C ARG A 102 -3.91 -3.97 -10.64
N VAL A 103 -4.54 -4.81 -9.79
CA VAL A 103 -5.23 -4.37 -8.58
C VAL A 103 -4.23 -3.77 -7.60
N ALA A 104 -3.07 -4.40 -7.38
CA ALA A 104 -2.02 -3.87 -6.52
C ALA A 104 -1.55 -2.47 -6.97
N TRP A 105 -1.33 -2.25 -8.27
CA TRP A 105 -0.95 -0.94 -8.80
C TRP A 105 -2.06 0.10 -8.65
N LEU A 106 -3.31 -0.26 -8.92
CA LEU A 106 -4.45 0.64 -8.73
C LEU A 106 -4.61 1.04 -7.26
N THR A 107 -4.47 0.08 -6.34
CA THR A 107 -4.50 0.34 -4.89
C THR A 107 -3.36 1.24 -4.45
N THR A 108 -2.15 0.99 -4.94
CA THR A 108 -0.99 1.84 -4.66
C THR A 108 -1.21 3.27 -5.17
N ALA A 109 -1.72 3.42 -6.38
CA ALA A 109 -2.06 4.73 -6.95
C ALA A 109 -3.16 5.44 -6.13
N ALA A 110 -4.19 4.70 -5.70
CA ALA A 110 -5.26 5.25 -4.86
C ALA A 110 -4.72 5.76 -3.51
N LEU A 111 -3.88 4.96 -2.83
CA LEU A 111 -3.25 5.38 -1.57
C LEU A 111 -2.37 6.60 -1.75
N PHE A 112 -1.60 6.65 -2.85
CA PHE A 112 -0.77 7.79 -3.16
C PHE A 112 -1.59 9.06 -3.39
N VAL A 113 -2.66 8.97 -4.19
CA VAL A 113 -3.58 10.08 -4.45
C VAL A 113 -4.23 10.56 -3.15
N LEU A 114 -4.73 9.64 -2.31
CA LEU A 114 -5.32 9.99 -1.01
C LEU A 114 -4.32 10.73 -0.12
N SER A 115 -3.07 10.25 -0.06
CA SER A 115 -2.01 10.90 0.71
C SER A 115 -1.66 12.29 0.18
N VAL A 116 -1.58 12.45 -1.14
CA VAL A 116 -1.32 13.74 -1.78
C VAL A 116 -2.47 14.72 -1.53
N VAL A 117 -3.72 14.27 -1.69
CA VAL A 117 -4.92 15.09 -1.41
C VAL A 117 -4.92 15.55 0.06
N GLY A 118 -4.65 14.64 1.00
CA GLY A 118 -4.54 15.00 2.42
C GLY A 118 -3.42 16.00 2.69
N PHE A 119 -2.25 15.81 2.08
CA PHE A 119 -1.14 16.75 2.22
C PHE A 119 -1.48 18.15 1.67
N PHE A 120 -2.08 18.23 0.49
CA PHE A 120 -2.52 19.51 -0.06
C PHE A 120 -3.64 20.13 0.73
N ALA A 121 -4.55 19.35 1.31
CA ALA A 121 -5.59 19.85 2.19
C ALA A 121 -4.96 20.58 3.40
N VAL A 122 -3.97 19.97 4.08
CA VAL A 122 -3.24 20.60 5.18
C VAL A 122 -2.56 21.91 4.75
N VAL A 123 -1.92 21.94 3.57
CA VAL A 123 -1.13 23.10 3.13
C VAL A 123 -2.01 24.27 2.66
N PHE A 124 -3.14 23.99 2.02
CA PHE A 124 -3.96 25.01 1.37
C PHE A 124 -5.30 25.30 2.08
N SER A 125 -5.69 24.49 3.06
CA SER A 125 -6.91 24.71 3.83
C SER A 125 -6.64 25.72 4.95
N SER A 126 -7.46 26.74 5.03
CA SER A 126 -7.46 27.70 6.14
C SER A 126 -8.23 27.18 7.37
N THR A 127 -8.97 26.08 7.22
CA THR A 127 -9.77 25.46 8.28
C THR A 127 -9.43 23.98 8.38
N PRO A 128 -9.27 23.43 9.59
CA PRO A 128 -8.95 22.02 9.77
C PRO A 128 -10.12 21.16 9.28
N THR A 129 -9.84 20.27 8.33
CA THR A 129 -10.81 19.35 7.77
C THR A 129 -10.45 17.90 8.08
N SER A 130 -11.45 17.03 8.13
CA SER A 130 -11.19 15.60 8.34
C SER A 130 -10.34 14.96 7.21
N THR A 131 -10.28 15.60 6.04
CA THR A 131 -9.45 15.16 4.91
C THR A 131 -7.96 15.37 5.16
N ASP A 132 -7.57 16.30 6.02
CA ASP A 132 -6.18 16.59 6.39
C ASP A 132 -5.54 15.35 7.03
N LEU A 133 -6.34 14.52 7.70
CA LEU A 133 -5.89 13.28 8.32
C LEU A 133 -5.37 12.25 7.32
N LEU A 134 -5.78 12.33 6.07
CA LEU A 134 -5.27 11.44 5.01
C LEU A 134 -3.79 11.69 4.73
N GLY A 135 -3.29 12.89 5.00
CA GLY A 135 -1.87 13.23 4.91
C GLY A 135 -0.98 12.37 5.80
N PHE A 136 -1.47 11.88 6.94
CA PHE A 136 -0.69 11.00 7.84
C PHE A 136 -0.37 9.63 7.23
N PHE A 137 -1.02 9.23 6.14
CA PHE A 137 -0.82 7.93 5.49
C PHE A 137 0.29 7.92 4.42
N TRP A 138 1.05 9.02 4.26
CA TRP A 138 2.16 9.06 3.31
C TRP A 138 3.19 7.91 3.51
N PRO A 139 3.54 7.46 4.75
CA PRO A 139 4.47 6.35 4.90
C PRO A 139 3.88 5.04 4.37
N ALA A 140 2.57 4.81 4.58
CA ALA A 140 1.88 3.64 4.03
C ALA A 140 1.84 3.67 2.50
N ALA A 141 1.65 4.83 1.88
CA ALA A 141 1.68 5.01 0.44
C ALA A 141 3.07 4.67 -0.14
N PHE A 142 4.16 5.15 0.47
CA PHE A 142 5.52 4.81 0.06
C PHE A 142 5.83 3.32 0.21
N LEU A 143 5.44 2.71 1.34
CA LEU A 143 5.60 1.27 1.54
C LEU A 143 4.81 0.46 0.51
N ALA A 144 3.62 0.90 0.11
CA ALA A 144 2.84 0.25 -0.94
C ALA A 144 3.56 0.30 -2.29
N VAL A 145 4.20 1.42 -2.64
CA VAL A 145 5.04 1.54 -3.85
C VAL A 145 6.21 0.55 -3.78
N LEU A 146 6.90 0.46 -2.64
CA LEU A 146 8.03 -0.45 -2.46
C LEU A 146 7.61 -1.92 -2.61
N VAL A 147 6.53 -2.33 -1.92
CA VAL A 147 6.01 -3.71 -2.00
C VAL A 147 5.61 -4.05 -3.43
N THR A 148 4.88 -3.18 -4.10
CA THR A 148 4.40 -3.42 -5.47
C THR A 148 5.56 -3.48 -6.46
N SER A 149 6.56 -2.59 -6.32
CA SER A 149 7.76 -2.56 -7.16
C SER A 149 8.64 -3.79 -6.94
N LEU A 150 8.80 -4.23 -5.70
CA LEU A 150 9.57 -5.43 -5.37
C LEU A 150 8.96 -6.68 -6.00
N VAL A 151 7.64 -6.84 -5.88
CA VAL A 151 6.91 -7.95 -6.51
C VAL A 151 7.06 -7.92 -8.03
N GLN A 152 7.01 -6.73 -8.63
CA GLN A 152 7.22 -6.59 -10.07
C GLN A 152 8.65 -6.93 -10.47
N LEU A 153 9.65 -6.51 -9.71
CA LEU A 153 11.05 -6.83 -9.98
C LEU A 153 11.30 -8.34 -9.95
N VAL A 154 10.75 -9.03 -8.95
CA VAL A 154 10.83 -10.50 -8.87
C VAL A 154 10.17 -11.17 -10.06
N ASN A 155 9.04 -10.65 -10.56
CA ASN A 155 8.38 -11.17 -11.77
C ASN A 155 9.18 -10.91 -13.07
N LEU A 156 10.04 -9.89 -13.09
CA LEU A 156 10.88 -9.57 -14.25
C LEU A 156 12.18 -10.37 -14.28
N ILE A 157 12.58 -11.02 -13.18
CA ILE A 157 13.74 -11.93 -13.18
C ILE A 157 13.37 -13.14 -14.04
N PRO A 158 13.89 -13.24 -15.28
CA PRO A 158 13.58 -14.37 -16.12
C PRO A 158 14.19 -15.60 -15.43
N CYS A 159 13.37 -16.58 -15.06
CA CYS A 159 13.90 -17.92 -14.83
C CYS A 159 14.75 -18.23 -16.08
N PRO A 160 16.05 -18.59 -15.91
CA PRO A 160 16.91 -18.85 -17.05
C PRO A 160 16.21 -19.93 -17.88
N GLN A 161 15.55 -19.48 -18.94
CA GLN A 161 15.00 -20.37 -19.94
C GLN A 161 16.19 -21.14 -20.48
N LEU A 162 16.41 -22.36 -19.98
CA LEU A 162 17.21 -23.34 -20.67
C LEU A 162 16.56 -23.48 -22.04
N ARG A 163 17.04 -22.65 -22.95
CA ARG A 163 16.69 -22.70 -24.38
C ARG A 163 16.93 -24.10 -24.82
N THR A 164 15.90 -24.95 -24.75
CA THR A 164 15.97 -26.29 -25.30
C THR A 164 16.36 -26.09 -26.75
N ARG A 165 17.63 -26.34 -27.02
CA ARG A 165 18.22 -26.40 -28.34
C ARG A 165 17.41 -27.49 -29.05
N LYS A 166 16.39 -27.00 -29.80
CA LYS A 166 15.57 -27.86 -30.66
C LYS A 166 16.56 -28.54 -31.61
N GLY A 167 16.88 -29.80 -31.28
CA GLY A 167 17.80 -30.58 -32.04
C GLY A 167 17.34 -30.57 -33.49
N SER A 168 18.14 -30.01 -34.36
CA SER A 168 18.07 -30.23 -35.79
C SER A 168 18.11 -31.74 -36.04
N GLY A 169 16.91 -32.31 -36.21
CA GLY A 169 16.79 -33.71 -36.65
C GLY A 169 17.54 -33.85 -37.96
N PRO A 170 18.19 -34.99 -38.19
CA PRO A 170 18.93 -35.25 -39.42
C PRO A 170 17.94 -35.24 -40.60
N VAL A 171 18.21 -34.37 -41.55
CA VAL A 171 17.59 -34.41 -42.88
C VAL A 171 18.03 -35.73 -43.55
N THR A 172 17.17 -36.72 -43.51
CA THR A 172 17.33 -37.92 -44.32
C THR A 172 16.97 -37.56 -45.75
N SER A 173 17.99 -37.32 -46.59
CA SER A 173 17.89 -37.30 -48.03
C SER A 173 17.64 -38.75 -48.55
N ARG A 174 16.54 -38.95 -49.23
CA ARG A 174 16.34 -39.97 -50.24
C ARG A 174 15.84 -39.34 -51.50
#